data_27a83f7c6e459a8e39c4981f966ef1c2
#
_entry.id   27a83f7c6e459a8e39c4981f966ef1c2
#
_cell.length_a   1.000
_cell.length_b   1.000
_cell.length_c   1.000
_cell.angle_alpha   90.00
_cell.angle_beta   90.00
_cell.angle_gamma   90.00
#
_symmetry.space_group_name_H-M   'P 1'
#
loop_
_entity.id
_entity.type
_entity.pdbx_description
1 polymer ?
#
loop_
_entity_poly.entity_id
_entity_poly.type
_entity_poly.pdbx_seq_one_letter_code
_entity_poly.pdbx_strand_id
1 'polypeptide(L)'
;MTMDLLLKRIEYDEIDLAPEFQRHAGIWTPKNKSRLIESLLIRIPLPAFYIDATNDDQWLVIDGLQRISTFKKFILDDDFTLTELQFLKDLEDKRYSDLPRHYRRRIDETELTVYLIEPGTPSEVKYNIFERVNTGGLPLNPQELRQAINPGQAIKILKNLAKLPEFK
;
A
#
# COMPACT_ATOMS: atom_id res chain seq x y z
N MET A 1 -3.97 14.12 1.61
CA MET A 1 -4.44 13.54 0.34
C MET A 1 -5.77 12.86 0.58
N THR A 2 -6.77 13.04 -0.27
CA THR A 2 -8.06 12.33 -0.15
C THR A 2 -7.96 10.89 -0.67
N MET A 3 -8.86 10.03 -0.21
CA MET A 3 -8.97 8.65 -0.71
C MET A 3 -9.19 8.62 -2.23
N ASP A 4 -10.09 9.47 -2.75
CA ASP A 4 -10.37 9.57 -4.19
C ASP A 4 -9.11 9.88 -5.01
N LEU A 5 -8.26 10.80 -4.52
CA LEU A 5 -7.00 11.12 -5.22
C LEU A 5 -6.01 9.95 -5.18
N LEU A 6 -5.90 9.24 -4.04
CA LEU A 6 -5.05 8.06 -3.94
C LEU A 6 -5.50 6.97 -4.94
N LEU A 7 -6.80 6.71 -5.00
CA LEU A 7 -7.36 5.70 -5.89
C LEU A 7 -7.16 6.05 -7.38
N LYS A 8 -7.32 7.30 -7.75
CA LYS A 8 -7.03 7.76 -9.13
C LYS A 8 -5.57 7.53 -9.52
N ARG A 9 -4.61 7.83 -8.63
CA ARG A 9 -3.20 7.53 -8.89
C ARG A 9 -2.93 6.02 -9.06
N ILE A 10 -3.68 5.19 -8.36
CA ILE A 10 -3.59 3.72 -8.52
C ILE A 10 -4.16 3.28 -9.87
N GLU A 11 -5.30 3.85 -10.30
CA GLU A 11 -5.92 3.57 -11.60
C GLU A 11 -5.02 3.95 -12.79
N TYR A 12 -4.21 5.00 -12.63
CA TYR A 12 -3.24 5.45 -13.65
C TYR A 12 -1.86 4.78 -13.52
N ASP A 13 -1.74 3.73 -12.69
CA ASP A 13 -0.47 3.02 -12.42
C ASP A 13 0.66 3.95 -11.91
N GLU A 14 0.31 5.10 -11.34
CA GLU A 14 1.28 6.03 -10.74
C GLU A 14 1.80 5.56 -9.37
N ILE A 15 1.24 4.49 -8.79
CA ILE A 15 1.68 3.91 -7.51
C ILE A 15 1.96 2.42 -7.69
N ASP A 16 3.20 2.01 -7.43
CA ASP A 16 3.58 0.59 -7.44
C ASP A 16 3.05 -0.13 -6.20
N LEU A 17 2.05 -1.00 -6.41
CA LEU A 17 1.44 -1.85 -5.38
C LEU A 17 2.03 -3.25 -5.31
N ALA A 18 3.00 -3.57 -6.14
CA ALA A 18 3.66 -4.87 -6.17
C ALA A 18 5.19 -4.75 -6.06
N PRO A 19 5.74 -3.92 -5.15
CA PRO A 19 7.18 -3.80 -5.01
C PRO A 19 7.78 -5.16 -4.67
N GLU A 20 8.84 -5.55 -5.39
CA GLU A 20 9.44 -6.88 -5.25
C GLU A 20 9.88 -7.21 -3.82
N PHE A 21 10.30 -6.21 -3.05
CA PHE A 21 10.76 -6.37 -1.68
C PHE A 21 9.65 -6.62 -0.66
N GLN A 22 8.38 -6.36 -1.01
CA GLN A 22 7.23 -6.61 -0.13
C GLN A 22 6.38 -7.82 -0.55
N ARG A 23 6.78 -8.58 -1.57
CA ARG A 23 6.04 -9.77 -2.04
C ARG A 23 5.89 -10.86 -0.98
N HIS A 24 6.80 -10.90 -0.01
CA HIS A 24 6.79 -11.86 1.10
C HIS A 24 6.13 -11.32 2.38
N ALA A 25 5.69 -10.05 2.39
CA ALA A 25 4.92 -9.52 3.50
C ALA A 25 3.60 -10.29 3.62
N GLY A 26 3.30 -10.80 4.79
CA GLY A 26 2.10 -11.60 5.04
C GLY A 26 0.84 -10.89 4.52
N ILE A 27 0.03 -11.62 3.76
CA ILE A 27 -1.22 -11.09 3.22
C ILE A 27 -2.23 -10.98 4.37
N TRP A 28 -2.87 -9.81 4.49
CA TRP A 28 -3.90 -9.61 5.49
C TRP A 28 -5.07 -10.58 5.31
N THR A 29 -5.56 -11.10 6.42
CA THR A 29 -6.76 -11.94 6.46
C THR A 29 -8.00 -11.15 6.02
N PRO A 30 -9.07 -11.80 5.53
CA PRO A 30 -10.33 -11.13 5.23
C PRO A 30 -10.85 -10.27 6.39
N LYS A 31 -10.72 -10.76 7.61
CA LYS A 31 -11.05 -10.03 8.84
C LYS A 31 -10.29 -8.71 8.96
N ASN A 32 -8.96 -8.73 8.79
CA ASN A 32 -8.14 -7.53 8.93
C ASN A 32 -8.47 -6.50 7.85
N LYS A 33 -8.74 -6.94 6.61
CA LYS A 33 -9.20 -6.08 5.52
C LYS A 33 -10.53 -5.42 5.85
N SER A 34 -11.50 -6.23 6.31
CA SER A 34 -12.84 -5.73 6.68
C SER A 34 -12.79 -4.75 7.85
N ARG A 35 -11.93 -5.00 8.84
CA ARG A 35 -11.70 -4.08 9.97
C ARG A 35 -11.10 -2.75 9.55
N LEU A 36 -10.21 -2.75 8.55
CA LEU A 36 -9.69 -1.52 7.99
C LEU A 36 -10.81 -0.70 7.33
N ILE A 37 -11.64 -1.33 6.50
CA ILE A 37 -12.78 -0.65 5.86
C ILE A 37 -13.77 -0.14 6.91
N GLU A 38 -14.08 -0.95 7.91
CA GLU A 38 -14.95 -0.52 9.04
C GLU A 38 -14.38 0.73 9.73
N SER A 39 -13.05 0.78 9.95
CA SER A 39 -12.40 1.96 10.54
C SER A 39 -12.61 3.23 9.72
N LEU A 40 -12.55 3.14 8.38
CA LEU A 40 -12.90 4.26 7.49
C LEU A 40 -14.36 4.69 7.68
N LEU A 41 -15.27 3.71 7.69
CA LEU A 41 -16.71 3.96 7.77
C LEU A 41 -17.12 4.61 9.08
N ILE A 42 -16.45 4.30 10.19
CA ILE A 42 -16.69 4.92 11.51
C ILE A 42 -15.74 6.08 11.82
N ARG A 43 -14.91 6.50 10.83
CA ARG A 43 -14.00 7.65 10.92
C ARG A 43 -12.90 7.51 11.98
N ILE A 44 -12.40 6.31 12.20
CA ILE A 44 -11.18 6.12 13.01
C ILE A 44 -9.99 6.61 12.19
N PRO A 45 -9.13 7.49 12.74
CA PRO A 45 -7.92 7.94 12.07
C PRO A 45 -7.02 6.76 11.73
N LEU A 46 -6.54 6.72 10.50
CA LEU A 46 -5.60 5.70 10.05
C LEU A 46 -4.16 6.15 10.32
N PRO A 47 -3.24 5.21 10.62
CA PRO A 47 -1.83 5.51 10.64
C PRO A 47 -1.37 6.11 9.32
N ALA A 48 -0.41 7.02 9.37
CA ALA A 48 0.15 7.65 8.18
C ALA A 48 0.70 6.64 7.17
N PHE A 49 0.73 7.04 5.92
CA PHE A 49 1.35 6.32 4.81
C PHE A 49 2.69 6.97 4.49
N TYR A 50 3.65 6.17 4.06
CA TYR A 50 4.97 6.66 3.63
C TYR A 50 5.23 6.18 2.21
N ILE A 51 5.51 7.13 1.33
CA ILE A 51 5.62 6.88 -0.11
C ILE A 51 6.90 7.56 -0.61
N ASP A 52 7.71 6.85 -1.37
CA ASP A 52 8.82 7.42 -2.12
C ASP A 52 8.28 7.96 -3.46
N ALA A 53 8.27 9.29 -3.58
CA ALA A 53 7.85 10.03 -4.75
C ALA A 53 9.05 10.64 -5.50
N THR A 54 10.24 10.07 -5.36
CA THR A 54 11.45 10.55 -6.05
C THR A 54 11.40 10.32 -7.56
N ASN A 55 10.57 9.41 -8.04
CA ASN A 55 10.18 9.26 -9.42
C ASN A 55 8.72 9.74 -9.57
N ASP A 56 8.51 10.85 -10.28
CA ASP A 56 7.18 11.42 -10.49
C ASP A 56 6.24 10.51 -11.30
N ASP A 57 6.81 9.68 -12.19
CA ASP A 57 6.02 8.78 -13.04
C ASP A 57 5.49 7.58 -12.27
N GLN A 58 6.17 7.17 -11.20
CA GLN A 58 5.77 6.00 -10.43
C GLN A 58 6.26 6.07 -8.98
N TRP A 59 5.34 6.23 -8.07
CA TRP A 59 5.57 6.28 -6.64
C TRP A 59 5.70 4.87 -6.04
N LEU A 60 6.57 4.72 -5.05
CA LEU A 60 6.81 3.45 -4.36
C LEU A 60 6.28 3.51 -2.93
N VAL A 61 5.41 2.58 -2.56
CA VAL A 61 4.89 2.51 -1.20
C VAL A 61 5.95 1.92 -0.25
N ILE A 62 6.35 2.71 0.74
CA ILE A 62 7.29 2.31 1.80
C ILE A 62 6.55 1.64 2.95
N ASP A 63 5.51 2.30 3.46
CA ASP A 63 4.61 1.74 4.47
C ASP A 63 3.15 2.00 4.12
N GLY A 64 2.32 1.04 4.49
CA GLY A 64 0.89 1.07 4.20
C GLY A 64 0.46 0.26 2.98
N LEU A 65 1.34 -0.54 2.36
CA LEU A 65 1.02 -1.32 1.17
C LEU A 65 -0.21 -2.22 1.37
N GLN A 66 -0.32 -2.94 2.49
CA GLN A 66 -1.46 -3.81 2.77
C GLN A 66 -2.77 -3.01 2.90
N ARG A 67 -2.70 -1.81 3.47
CA ARG A 67 -3.83 -0.89 3.59
C ARG A 67 -4.27 -0.37 2.22
N ILE A 68 -3.32 0.14 1.43
CA ILE A 68 -3.59 0.65 0.07
C ILE A 68 -4.11 -0.47 -0.84
N SER A 69 -3.50 -1.66 -0.79
CA SER A 69 -3.98 -2.83 -1.55
C SER A 69 -5.39 -3.26 -1.13
N THR A 70 -5.74 -3.09 0.15
CA THR A 70 -7.10 -3.37 0.62
C THR A 70 -8.10 -2.35 0.08
N PHE A 71 -7.74 -1.06 0.03
CA PHE A 71 -8.57 -0.02 -0.57
C PHE A 71 -8.82 -0.29 -2.04
N LYS A 72 -7.75 -0.58 -2.80
CA LYS A 72 -7.89 -0.96 -4.21
C LYS A 72 -8.84 -2.13 -4.39
N LYS A 73 -8.61 -3.24 -3.70
CA LYS A 73 -9.44 -4.45 -3.82
C LYS A 73 -10.90 -4.24 -3.45
N PHE A 74 -11.17 -3.44 -2.42
CA PHE A 74 -12.54 -3.19 -1.98
C PHE A 74 -13.25 -2.17 -2.86
N ILE A 75 -12.60 -1.04 -3.16
CA ILE A 75 -13.24 0.13 -3.76
C ILE A 75 -13.20 0.08 -5.29
N LEU A 76 -12.02 -0.23 -5.88
CA LEU A 76 -11.85 -0.25 -7.33
C LEU A 76 -12.21 -1.60 -7.93
N ASP A 77 -11.71 -2.68 -7.34
CA ASP A 77 -11.87 -4.02 -7.90
C ASP A 77 -13.21 -4.68 -7.44
N ASP A 78 -13.83 -4.17 -6.38
CA ASP A 78 -15.05 -4.74 -5.75
C ASP A 78 -14.91 -6.25 -5.46
N ASP A 79 -13.71 -6.67 -5.00
CA ASP A 79 -13.24 -8.06 -5.03
C ASP A 79 -13.62 -8.86 -3.78
N PHE A 80 -14.01 -8.21 -2.67
CA PHE A 80 -14.38 -8.95 -1.46
C PHE A 80 -15.56 -8.34 -0.71
N THR A 81 -16.22 -9.16 0.11
CA THR A 81 -17.29 -8.75 1.03
C THR A 81 -16.73 -8.47 2.42
N LEU A 82 -17.37 -7.56 3.14
CA LEU A 82 -17.06 -7.27 4.54
C LEU A 82 -17.44 -8.46 5.43
N THR A 83 -16.53 -8.87 6.31
CA THR A 83 -16.74 -9.99 7.22
C THR A 83 -16.24 -9.68 8.63
N GLU A 84 -16.81 -10.32 9.63
CA GLU A 84 -16.39 -10.19 11.03
C GLU A 84 -16.27 -8.73 11.51
N LEU A 85 -17.19 -7.88 11.07
CA LEU A 85 -17.29 -6.49 11.51
C LEU A 85 -17.56 -6.41 13.01
N GLN A 86 -17.10 -5.36 13.67
CA GLN A 86 -17.29 -5.17 15.10
C GLN A 86 -18.50 -4.30 15.41
N PHE A 87 -18.66 -3.23 14.67
CA PHE A 87 -19.63 -2.18 14.94
C PHE A 87 -20.76 -2.13 13.91
N LEU A 88 -20.44 -2.27 12.63
CA LEU A 88 -21.36 -2.09 11.51
C LEU A 88 -21.88 -3.45 11.00
N LYS A 89 -22.51 -4.22 11.89
CA LYS A 89 -23.01 -5.58 11.58
C LYS A 89 -23.95 -5.63 10.38
N ASP A 90 -24.72 -4.57 10.15
CA ASP A 90 -25.66 -4.47 9.02
C ASP A 90 -24.95 -4.39 7.66
N LEU A 91 -23.63 -4.18 7.65
CA LEU A 91 -22.80 -4.15 6.45
C LEU A 91 -22.04 -5.45 6.21
N GLU A 92 -22.22 -6.47 7.03
CA GLU A 92 -21.65 -7.80 6.77
C GLU A 92 -22.14 -8.34 5.42
N ASP A 93 -21.30 -9.09 4.74
CA ASP A 93 -21.50 -9.66 3.40
C ASP A 93 -21.73 -8.65 2.27
N LYS A 94 -21.56 -7.35 2.51
CA LYS A 94 -21.67 -6.30 1.48
C LYS A 94 -20.33 -6.03 0.83
N ARG A 95 -20.38 -5.81 -0.49
CA ARG A 95 -19.30 -5.25 -1.30
C ARG A 95 -19.37 -3.73 -1.29
N TYR A 96 -18.37 -3.06 -1.85
CA TYR A 96 -18.39 -1.60 -2.01
C TYR A 96 -19.59 -1.12 -2.83
N SER A 97 -19.91 -1.80 -3.92
CA SER A 97 -21.08 -1.49 -4.76
C SER A 97 -22.41 -1.58 -4.02
N ASP A 98 -22.52 -2.47 -3.00
CA ASP A 98 -23.73 -2.66 -2.19
C ASP A 98 -23.88 -1.62 -1.06
N LEU A 99 -22.80 -0.85 -0.79
CA LEU A 99 -22.86 0.13 0.29
C LEU A 99 -23.83 1.27 -0.03
N PRO A 100 -24.63 1.71 0.94
CA PRO A 100 -25.43 2.94 0.82
C PRO A 100 -24.54 4.14 0.43
N ARG A 101 -25.08 5.05 -0.40
CA ARG A 101 -24.35 6.18 -0.96
C ARG A 101 -23.60 7.03 0.10
N HIS A 102 -24.18 7.19 1.28
CA HIS A 102 -23.55 7.98 2.35
C HIS A 102 -22.26 7.34 2.89
N TYR A 103 -22.16 6.00 2.89
CA TYR A 103 -20.93 5.30 3.27
C TYR A 103 -19.88 5.40 2.16
N ARG A 104 -20.25 5.23 0.89
CA ARG A 104 -19.33 5.40 -0.24
C ARG A 104 -18.75 6.82 -0.24
N ARG A 105 -19.61 7.85 -0.15
CA ARG A 105 -19.16 9.25 -0.06
C ARG A 105 -18.20 9.46 1.12
N ARG A 106 -18.46 8.84 2.28
CA ARG A 106 -17.60 8.94 3.46
C ARG A 106 -16.21 8.37 3.20
N ILE A 107 -16.13 7.27 2.46
CA ILE A 107 -14.85 6.69 2.02
C ILE A 107 -14.12 7.66 1.10
N ASP A 108 -14.77 8.15 0.06
CA ASP A 108 -14.18 9.03 -0.96
C ASP A 108 -13.62 10.33 -0.36
N GLU A 109 -14.36 10.90 0.61
CA GLU A 109 -13.99 12.13 1.32
C GLU A 109 -12.95 11.92 2.44
N THR A 110 -12.55 10.68 2.74
CA THR A 110 -11.60 10.41 3.81
C THR A 110 -10.25 11.04 3.50
N GLU A 111 -9.74 11.85 4.43
CA GLU A 111 -8.40 12.41 4.36
C GLU A 111 -7.38 11.43 4.91
N LEU A 112 -6.36 11.15 4.11
CA LEU A 112 -5.23 10.30 4.46
C LEU A 112 -3.99 11.15 4.74
N THR A 113 -3.31 10.86 5.83
CA THR A 113 -1.99 11.43 6.11
C THR A 113 -0.95 10.67 5.31
N VAL A 114 -0.32 11.33 4.35
CA VAL A 114 0.71 10.75 3.48
C VAL A 114 1.98 11.58 3.59
N TYR A 115 3.08 10.95 3.97
CA TYR A 115 4.41 11.53 3.94
C TYR A 115 5.12 11.11 2.65
N LEU A 116 5.53 12.10 1.88
CA LEU A 116 6.24 11.90 0.63
C LEU A 116 7.74 12.10 0.83
N ILE A 117 8.54 11.17 0.34
CA ILE A 117 9.97 11.36 0.16
C ILE A 117 10.17 11.97 -1.21
N GLU A 118 10.62 13.21 -1.25
CA GLU A 118 10.75 13.99 -2.47
C GLU A 118 12.11 13.77 -3.16
N PRO A 119 12.22 14.12 -4.46
CA PRO A 119 13.50 14.14 -5.17
C PRO A 119 14.56 14.97 -4.43
N GLY A 120 15.80 14.48 -4.43
CA GLY A 120 16.91 15.13 -3.72
C GLY A 120 17.09 14.70 -2.27
N THR A 121 16.20 13.91 -1.71
CA THR A 121 16.39 13.32 -0.37
C THR A 121 17.64 12.41 -0.37
N PRO A 122 18.63 12.65 0.53
CA PRO A 122 19.82 11.80 0.61
C PRO A 122 19.48 10.32 0.86
N SER A 123 20.22 9.41 0.24
CA SER A 123 20.01 7.97 0.36
C SER A 123 20.05 7.46 1.80
N GLU A 124 20.89 8.06 2.65
CA GLU A 124 20.97 7.74 4.07
C GLU A 124 19.69 8.09 4.84
N VAL A 125 19.06 9.23 4.49
CA VAL A 125 17.79 9.66 5.09
C VAL A 125 16.68 8.71 4.66
N LYS A 126 16.63 8.35 3.37
CA LYS A 126 15.68 7.35 2.87
C LYS A 126 15.84 6.03 3.62
N TYR A 127 17.07 5.54 3.76
CA TYR A 127 17.36 4.31 4.49
C TYR A 127 16.81 4.37 5.93
N ASN A 128 17.11 5.44 6.65
CA ASN A 128 16.64 5.62 8.03
C ASN A 128 15.11 5.67 8.14
N ILE A 129 14.42 6.29 7.16
CA ILE A 129 12.94 6.30 7.12
C ILE A 129 12.42 4.88 6.93
N PHE A 130 12.92 4.15 5.94
CA PHE A 130 12.52 2.77 5.67
C PHE A 130 12.73 1.87 6.90
N GLU A 131 13.90 1.97 7.56
CA GLU A 131 14.22 1.17 8.74
C GLU A 131 13.26 1.47 9.91
N ARG A 132 12.96 2.74 10.16
CA ARG A 132 12.13 3.16 11.31
C ARG A 132 10.65 2.95 11.10
N VAL A 133 10.16 3.13 9.89
CA VAL A 133 8.73 3.08 9.57
C VAL A 133 8.25 1.64 9.41
N ASN A 134 9.10 0.76 8.89
CA ASN A 134 8.75 -0.65 8.62
C ASN A 134 8.72 -1.54 9.88
N THR A 135 8.55 -0.96 11.06
CA THR A 135 8.51 -1.69 12.35
C THR A 135 7.18 -2.38 12.63
N GLY A 136 6.13 -2.10 11.85
CA GLY A 136 4.77 -2.67 12.04
C GLY A 136 4.45 -3.89 11.20
N GLY A 137 5.38 -4.35 10.33
CA GLY A 137 5.26 -5.52 9.46
C GLY A 137 6.44 -6.49 9.63
N LEU A 138 6.63 -7.39 8.66
CA LEU A 138 7.88 -8.15 8.57
C LEU A 138 9.01 -7.16 8.23
N PRO A 139 10.01 -7.01 9.09
CA PRO A 139 11.10 -6.08 8.83
C PRO A 139 11.82 -6.51 7.55
N LEU A 140 11.99 -5.56 6.63
CA LEU A 140 12.84 -5.77 5.46
C LEU A 140 14.26 -6.08 5.94
N ASN A 141 14.87 -7.12 5.37
CA ASN A 141 16.28 -7.34 5.64
C ASN A 141 17.13 -6.22 5.01
N PRO A 142 18.37 -6.00 5.49
CA PRO A 142 19.22 -4.91 4.99
C PRO A 142 19.47 -4.95 3.48
N GLN A 143 19.38 -6.12 2.86
CA GLN A 143 19.59 -6.29 1.42
C GLN A 143 18.34 -5.93 0.62
N GLU A 144 17.15 -6.31 1.08
CA GLU A 144 15.86 -5.90 0.51
C GLU A 144 15.71 -4.39 0.59
N LEU A 145 16.11 -3.80 1.72
CA LEU A 145 16.09 -2.37 1.95
C LEU A 145 17.00 -1.62 0.97
N ARG A 146 18.24 -2.11 0.76
CA ARG A 146 19.17 -1.54 -0.24
C ARG A 146 18.63 -1.66 -1.67
N GLN A 147 17.96 -2.75 -2.01
CA GLN A 147 17.34 -2.95 -3.32
C GLN A 147 16.16 -2.01 -3.54
N ALA A 148 15.37 -1.73 -2.50
CA ALA A 148 14.25 -0.79 -2.55
C ALA A 148 14.72 0.66 -2.78
N ILE A 149 15.80 1.06 -2.11
CA ILE A 149 16.32 2.44 -2.15
C ILE A 149 17.09 2.74 -3.45
N ASN A 150 17.79 1.75 -3.99
CA ASN A 150 18.59 1.88 -5.21
C ASN A 150 18.23 0.77 -6.21
N PRO A 151 17.13 0.90 -6.96
CA PRO A 151 16.78 -0.01 -8.05
C PRO A 151 17.69 0.22 -9.26
N GLY A 152 19.00 0.28 -9.04
CA GLY A 152 20.00 0.58 -10.07
C GLY A 152 20.01 -0.45 -11.21
N GLN A 153 20.48 -0.03 -12.40
CA GLN A 153 20.61 -0.91 -13.59
C GLN A 153 21.38 -2.20 -13.30
N ALA A 154 22.37 -2.16 -12.40
CA ALA A 154 23.15 -3.33 -11.99
C ALA A 154 22.28 -4.44 -11.37
N ILE A 155 21.28 -4.08 -10.56
CA ILE A 155 20.34 -5.05 -9.95
C ILE A 155 19.43 -5.66 -11.03
N LYS A 156 18.98 -4.87 -12.02
CA LYS A 156 18.19 -5.38 -13.15
C LYS A 156 19.03 -6.36 -14.00
N ILE A 157 20.31 -6.05 -14.23
CA ILE A 157 21.24 -6.93 -14.97
C ILE A 157 21.47 -8.24 -14.18
N LEU A 158 21.77 -8.17 -12.89
CA LEU A 158 21.97 -9.34 -12.04
C LEU A 158 20.74 -10.25 -11.96
N LYS A 159 19.53 -9.66 -11.86
CA LYS A 159 18.27 -10.41 -11.91
C LYS A 159 18.03 -11.09 -13.25
N ASN A 160 18.40 -10.44 -14.35
CA ASN A 160 18.30 -11.05 -15.68
C ASN A 160 19.33 -12.18 -15.85
N LEU A 161 20.53 -12.01 -15.36
CA LEU A 161 21.57 -13.06 -15.37
C LEU A 161 21.16 -14.27 -14.51
N ALA A 162 20.61 -14.05 -13.32
CA ALA A 162 20.13 -15.12 -12.44
C ALA A 162 18.93 -15.93 -13.03
N LYS A 163 18.27 -15.44 -14.06
CA LYS A 163 17.19 -16.16 -14.79
C LYS A 163 17.72 -17.02 -15.95
N LEU A 164 18.98 -16.86 -16.31
CA LEU A 164 19.59 -17.67 -17.39
C LEU A 164 19.74 -19.12 -16.93
N PRO A 165 19.52 -20.12 -17.84
CA PRO A 165 19.59 -21.54 -17.50
C PRO A 165 20.96 -21.98 -16.98
N GLU A 166 22.02 -21.22 -17.26
CA GLU A 166 23.40 -21.47 -16.90
C GLU A 166 23.72 -21.17 -15.43
N PHE A 167 22.80 -20.54 -14.69
CA PHE A 167 22.93 -20.18 -13.27
C PHE A 167 21.96 -20.93 -12.33
N LYS A 168 21.34 -21.99 -12.81
CA LYS A 168 20.48 -22.88 -11.99
C LYS A 168 21.22 -24.09 -11.51
#